data_32cff1a0a26fbeb2bc41aeef60bceec8
#
_entry.id   32cff1a0a26fbeb2bc41aeef60bceec8
#
_cell.length_a   1.000
_cell.length_b   1.000
_cell.length_c   1.000
_cell.angle_alpha   90.00
_cell.angle_beta   90.00
_cell.angle_gamma   90.00
#
_symmetry.space_group_name_H-M   'P 1'
#
loop_
_entity.id
_entity.type
_entity.pdbx_description
1 polymer ?
#
loop_
_entity_poly.entity_id
_entity_poly.type
_entity_poly.pdbx_seq_one_letter_code
_entity_poly.pdbx_strand_id
1 'polypeptide(L)'
;MQLHKLSFLFFLSLLIVTGCKKDNLTLPPDEIGGKRAVGDFVRNNYDLSILAAGLEKTGLMDSLNQPGPFTLFAPDNNAFKDMGVTSAAAFNTMNTDSLRDALKYHVFRERKYIGDFPVQMSNKFVTLSGAEMYVSVSMMPGSPFSPPIHRNVYVNGALVYKENKRDIALANGVVHVIRKPLKYYPQTIQEFLQADTSLTLFVAALKQFKLWDGLSAKGPFTVFAPDNKAFRNQRLTADSISRMDPAAFKPIAMSIYTTEHKIRRIFSTDWQQINGNFGTNDTFIQLTGFIMQPFYEYNSYNLTETAYLKPMTPEGGAGTNGPYTINYKGSIAKGTDHVVTNGVVHKIDDLLLYPRTLRK
;
A
#
# COMPACT_ATOMS: atom_id res chain seq x y z
N MET A 1 9.42 77.33 -19.49
CA MET A 1 10.33 76.42 -18.82
C MET A 1 9.60 75.30 -18.01
N GLN A 2 8.41 74.92 -18.44
CA GLN A 2 7.61 73.85 -17.75
C GLN A 2 7.23 72.66 -18.62
N LEU A 3 7.41 72.71 -19.94
CA LEU A 3 7.04 71.58 -20.83
C LEU A 3 8.10 70.48 -20.92
N HIS A 4 9.38 70.77 -20.65
CA HIS A 4 10.41 69.69 -20.71
C HIS A 4 10.47 68.78 -19.49
N LYS A 5 9.89 69.18 -18.35
CA LYS A 5 9.85 68.33 -17.15
C LYS A 5 8.77 67.25 -17.20
N LEU A 6 7.69 67.48 -17.95
CA LEU A 6 6.63 66.47 -18.10
C LEU A 6 7.02 65.37 -19.07
N SER A 7 7.82 65.68 -20.09
CA SER A 7 8.28 64.71 -21.09
C SER A 7 9.27 63.70 -20.50
N PHE A 8 10.06 64.12 -19.52
CA PHE A 8 11.05 63.22 -18.89
C PHE A 8 10.41 62.23 -17.88
N LEU A 9 9.34 62.65 -17.21
CA LEU A 9 8.56 61.78 -16.32
C LEU A 9 7.73 60.73 -17.10
N PHE A 10 7.28 61.05 -18.30
CA PHE A 10 6.56 60.09 -19.15
C PHE A 10 7.47 59.05 -19.78
N PHE A 11 8.74 59.39 -20.05
CA PHE A 11 9.72 58.41 -20.55
C PHE A 11 10.28 57.48 -19.46
N LEU A 12 10.28 57.95 -18.20
CA LEU A 12 10.74 57.12 -17.07
C LEU A 12 9.67 56.11 -16.59
N SER A 13 8.37 56.40 -16.86
CA SER A 13 7.28 55.45 -16.52
C SER A 13 7.11 54.31 -17.53
N LEU A 14 7.71 54.42 -18.72
CA LEU A 14 7.59 53.39 -19.77
C LEU A 14 8.65 52.28 -19.66
N LEU A 15 9.63 52.43 -18.75
CA LEU A 15 10.71 51.45 -18.55
C LEU A 15 10.45 50.39 -17.45
N ILE A 16 9.27 50.44 -16.81
CA ILE A 16 8.95 49.53 -15.68
C ILE A 16 8.03 48.37 -16.10
N VAL A 17 7.65 48.23 -17.35
CA VAL A 17 6.71 47.16 -17.81
C VAL A 17 7.39 46.05 -18.61
N THR A 18 8.72 45.90 -18.55
CA THR A 18 9.34 44.66 -18.90
C THR A 18 9.38 43.76 -17.66
N GLY A 19 8.21 43.43 -17.16
CA GLY A 19 8.07 42.32 -16.22
C GLY A 19 8.65 41.07 -16.88
N CYS A 20 9.65 40.46 -16.24
CA CYS A 20 10.11 39.14 -16.59
C CYS A 20 8.90 38.27 -16.83
N LYS A 21 8.59 37.94 -18.08
CA LYS A 21 7.84 36.72 -18.36
C LYS A 21 8.61 35.62 -17.67
N LYS A 22 8.03 35.06 -16.63
CA LYS A 22 8.42 33.74 -16.16
C LYS A 22 8.20 32.85 -17.39
N ASP A 23 9.25 32.65 -18.15
CA ASP A 23 9.23 31.59 -19.13
C ASP A 23 8.96 30.33 -18.31
N ASN A 24 7.77 29.80 -18.43
CA ASN A 24 7.54 28.42 -18.08
C ASN A 24 8.42 27.64 -19.05
N LEU A 25 9.66 27.43 -18.65
CA LEU A 25 10.55 26.42 -19.25
C LEU A 25 9.90 25.07 -18.98
N THR A 26 8.81 24.79 -19.68
CA THR A 26 8.40 23.42 -19.96
C THR A 26 9.43 22.91 -20.97
N LEU A 27 10.59 22.50 -20.43
CA LEU A 27 11.51 21.70 -21.21
C LEU A 27 10.73 20.51 -21.78
N PRO A 28 10.91 20.18 -23.07
CA PRO A 28 10.35 18.98 -23.62
C PRO A 28 10.65 17.80 -22.70
N PRO A 29 9.76 16.82 -22.55
CA PRO A 29 9.99 15.66 -21.68
C PRO A 29 11.34 14.97 -21.91
N ASP A 30 11.88 15.08 -23.11
CA ASP A 30 13.15 14.48 -23.54
C ASP A 30 14.40 15.26 -23.05
N GLU A 31 14.26 16.51 -22.65
CA GLU A 31 15.35 17.33 -22.11
C GLU A 31 15.37 17.34 -20.57
N ILE A 32 14.27 16.96 -19.91
CA ILE A 32 14.15 16.91 -18.45
C ILE A 32 14.84 15.66 -17.89
N GLY A 33 14.91 14.59 -18.67
CA GLY A 33 15.61 13.37 -18.29
C GLY A 33 17.11 13.59 -18.36
N GLY A 34 17.78 13.71 -17.21
CA GLY A 34 19.23 13.67 -17.16
C GLY A 34 19.75 12.51 -18.02
N LYS A 35 20.98 12.60 -18.48
CA LYS A 35 21.63 11.61 -19.35
C LYS A 35 21.70 10.18 -18.77
N ARG A 36 21.17 9.94 -17.56
CA ARG A 36 21.21 8.65 -16.85
C ARG A 36 19.97 7.82 -17.12
N ALA A 37 20.19 6.54 -17.40
CA ALA A 37 19.13 5.54 -17.41
C ALA A 37 18.72 5.14 -15.98
N VAL A 38 17.59 4.44 -15.84
CA VAL A 38 17.06 3.99 -14.55
C VAL A 38 18.05 3.09 -13.81
N GLY A 39 18.68 2.13 -14.50
CA GLY A 39 19.69 1.26 -13.89
C GLY A 39 20.91 2.04 -13.39
N ASP A 40 21.45 2.96 -14.18
CA ASP A 40 22.60 3.78 -13.78
C ASP A 40 22.25 4.72 -12.60
N PHE A 41 21.04 5.22 -12.55
CA PHE A 41 20.59 6.01 -11.40
C PHE A 41 20.59 5.16 -10.11
N VAL A 42 20.03 3.96 -10.16
CA VAL A 42 19.99 3.06 -8.99
C VAL A 42 21.40 2.65 -8.57
N ARG A 43 22.27 2.28 -9.52
CA ARG A 43 23.66 1.88 -9.25
C ARG A 43 24.46 2.97 -8.52
N ASN A 44 24.24 4.22 -8.89
CA ASN A 44 25.00 5.37 -8.36
C ASN A 44 24.31 6.07 -7.19
N ASN A 45 23.25 5.49 -6.62
CA ASN A 45 22.52 6.05 -5.48
C ASN A 45 22.80 5.26 -4.21
N TYR A 46 23.47 5.88 -3.25
CA TYR A 46 23.81 5.23 -1.97
C TYR A 46 22.60 4.69 -1.22
N ASP A 47 21.47 5.42 -1.20
CA ASP A 47 20.24 5.00 -0.52
C ASP A 47 19.58 3.78 -1.17
N LEU A 48 19.97 3.42 -2.40
CA LEU A 48 19.45 2.30 -3.18
C LEU A 48 20.47 1.16 -3.37
N SER A 49 21.56 1.16 -2.62
CA SER A 49 22.67 0.21 -2.82
C SER A 49 22.27 -1.26 -2.60
N ILE A 50 21.33 -1.55 -1.72
CA ILE A 50 20.79 -2.92 -1.54
C ILE A 50 19.96 -3.32 -2.78
N LEU A 51 19.08 -2.43 -3.26
CA LEU A 51 18.35 -2.66 -4.52
C LEU A 51 19.29 -2.87 -5.70
N ALA A 52 20.34 -2.03 -5.82
CA ALA A 52 21.34 -2.14 -6.87
C ALA A 52 21.98 -3.53 -6.91
N ALA A 53 22.42 -4.04 -5.76
CA ALA A 53 23.00 -5.37 -5.67
C ALA A 53 22.03 -6.50 -6.11
N GLY A 54 20.74 -6.38 -5.76
CA GLY A 54 19.72 -7.31 -6.24
C GLY A 54 19.50 -7.26 -7.74
N LEU A 55 19.45 -6.05 -8.32
CA LEU A 55 19.30 -5.83 -9.76
C LEU A 55 20.54 -6.36 -10.53
N GLU A 56 21.76 -6.17 -10.00
CA GLU A 56 22.98 -6.72 -10.59
C GLU A 56 23.00 -8.24 -10.56
N LYS A 57 22.77 -8.85 -9.40
CA LYS A 57 22.71 -10.30 -9.27
C LYS A 57 21.73 -10.96 -10.25
N THR A 58 20.62 -10.29 -10.54
CA THR A 58 19.56 -10.83 -11.40
C THR A 58 19.69 -10.47 -12.87
N GLY A 59 20.67 -9.64 -13.25
CA GLY A 59 20.82 -9.10 -14.60
C GLY A 59 19.77 -8.06 -15.01
N LEU A 60 18.95 -7.62 -14.07
CA LEU A 60 17.92 -6.59 -14.32
C LEU A 60 18.51 -5.20 -14.44
N MET A 61 19.71 -4.96 -13.89
CA MET A 61 20.38 -3.68 -14.01
C MET A 61 20.57 -3.27 -15.47
N ASP A 62 21.08 -4.19 -16.30
CA ASP A 62 21.30 -3.94 -17.73
C ASP A 62 19.96 -3.79 -18.47
N SER A 63 18.94 -4.52 -18.07
CA SER A 63 17.59 -4.41 -18.63
C SER A 63 16.99 -3.02 -18.39
N LEU A 64 17.23 -2.43 -17.21
CA LEU A 64 16.76 -1.09 -16.84
C LEU A 64 17.61 0.04 -17.47
N ASN A 65 18.72 -0.29 -18.10
CA ASN A 65 19.51 0.64 -18.93
C ASN A 65 19.13 0.61 -20.41
N GLN A 66 18.27 -0.33 -20.84
CA GLN A 66 17.74 -0.37 -22.19
C GLN A 66 16.69 0.72 -22.44
N PRO A 67 16.33 1.01 -23.71
CA PRO A 67 15.24 1.92 -24.01
C PRO A 67 13.95 1.55 -23.28
N GLY A 68 13.34 2.56 -22.58
CA GLY A 68 12.11 2.44 -21.84
C GLY A 68 10.86 2.56 -22.72
N PRO A 69 9.79 3.16 -22.21
CA PRO A 69 9.75 3.84 -20.90
C PRO A 69 9.54 2.89 -19.71
N PHE A 70 10.13 3.24 -18.56
CA PHE A 70 9.97 2.50 -17.32
C PHE A 70 9.43 3.40 -16.19
N THR A 71 8.63 2.84 -15.29
CA THR A 71 8.40 3.37 -13.96
C THR A 71 8.90 2.33 -12.96
N LEU A 72 9.84 2.73 -12.11
CA LEU A 72 10.40 1.91 -11.05
C LEU A 72 9.94 2.45 -9.69
N PHE A 73 9.27 1.61 -8.90
CA PHE A 73 9.08 1.84 -7.46
C PHE A 73 10.26 1.24 -6.71
N ALA A 74 11.20 2.07 -6.29
CA ALA A 74 12.49 1.67 -5.74
C ALA A 74 12.45 1.63 -4.20
N PRO A 75 12.46 0.45 -3.54
CA PRO A 75 12.63 0.39 -2.09
C PRO A 75 14.04 0.86 -1.71
N ASP A 76 14.13 1.79 -0.73
CA ASP A 76 15.42 2.24 -0.23
C ASP A 76 16.07 1.22 0.72
N ASN A 77 17.30 1.48 1.15
CA ASN A 77 18.03 0.60 2.04
C ASN A 77 17.31 0.39 3.38
N ASN A 78 16.58 1.40 3.89
CA ASN A 78 15.82 1.26 5.13
C ASN A 78 14.62 0.33 4.94
N ALA A 79 13.93 0.46 3.80
CA ALA A 79 12.83 -0.43 3.43
C ALA A 79 13.26 -1.91 3.42
N PHE A 80 14.45 -2.20 2.92
CA PHE A 80 15.01 -3.57 2.96
C PHE A 80 15.39 -4.01 4.38
N LYS A 81 16.02 -3.13 5.15
CA LYS A 81 16.44 -3.41 6.54
C LYS A 81 15.26 -3.73 7.44
N ASP A 82 14.16 -3.00 7.30
CA ASP A 82 12.91 -3.25 8.04
C ASP A 82 12.31 -4.63 7.75
N MET A 83 12.69 -5.23 6.63
CA MET A 83 12.33 -6.60 6.26
C MET A 83 13.40 -7.66 6.59
N GLY A 84 14.45 -7.27 7.31
CA GLY A 84 15.55 -8.16 7.70
C GLY A 84 16.64 -8.33 6.64
N VAL A 85 16.57 -7.62 5.51
CA VAL A 85 17.63 -7.62 4.48
C VAL A 85 18.57 -6.46 4.78
N THR A 86 19.55 -6.68 5.64
CA THR A 86 20.40 -5.63 6.20
C THR A 86 21.57 -5.23 5.28
N SER A 87 21.90 -6.07 4.31
CA SER A 87 22.99 -5.83 3.36
C SER A 87 22.78 -6.59 2.03
N ALA A 88 23.54 -6.22 1.02
CA ALA A 88 23.58 -6.92 -0.26
C ALA A 88 23.92 -8.42 -0.15
N ALA A 89 24.70 -8.81 0.85
CA ALA A 89 25.10 -10.19 1.08
C ALA A 89 23.90 -11.14 1.36
N ALA A 90 22.79 -10.60 1.86
CA ALA A 90 21.58 -11.38 2.07
C ALA A 90 21.03 -12.00 0.76
N PHE A 91 21.26 -11.37 -0.36
CA PHE A 91 20.85 -11.90 -1.66
C PHE A 91 21.66 -13.13 -2.10
N ASN A 92 22.87 -13.36 -1.57
CA ASN A 92 23.73 -14.47 -1.99
C ASN A 92 23.07 -15.84 -1.76
N THR A 93 22.24 -15.97 -0.73
CA THR A 93 21.52 -17.19 -0.38
C THR A 93 20.16 -17.33 -1.06
N MET A 94 19.68 -16.27 -1.73
CA MET A 94 18.38 -16.27 -2.39
C MET A 94 18.48 -16.91 -3.78
N ASN A 95 17.44 -17.65 -4.15
CA ASN A 95 17.29 -18.15 -5.52
C ASN A 95 17.20 -16.97 -6.49
N THR A 96 18.05 -16.97 -7.55
CA THR A 96 18.19 -15.83 -8.46
C THR A 96 16.92 -15.59 -9.28
N ASP A 97 16.19 -16.63 -9.67
CA ASP A 97 14.97 -16.46 -10.48
C ASP A 97 13.83 -15.90 -9.63
N SER A 98 13.66 -16.41 -8.41
CA SER A 98 12.69 -15.86 -7.46
C SER A 98 12.99 -14.40 -7.11
N LEU A 99 14.26 -14.05 -6.91
CA LEU A 99 14.67 -12.67 -6.68
C LEU A 99 14.41 -11.78 -7.91
N ARG A 100 14.70 -12.31 -9.11
CA ARG A 100 14.44 -11.60 -10.38
C ARG A 100 12.95 -11.29 -10.54
N ASP A 101 12.07 -12.24 -10.28
CA ASP A 101 10.63 -12.03 -10.39
C ASP A 101 10.11 -11.05 -9.33
N ALA A 102 10.63 -11.12 -8.10
CA ALA A 102 10.33 -10.15 -7.06
C ALA A 102 10.77 -8.73 -7.45
N LEU A 103 11.93 -8.56 -8.07
CA LEU A 103 12.41 -7.25 -8.52
C LEU A 103 11.67 -6.75 -9.76
N LYS A 104 11.33 -7.62 -10.72
CA LYS A 104 10.46 -7.28 -11.86
C LYS A 104 9.09 -6.78 -11.40
N TYR A 105 8.60 -7.22 -10.26
CA TYR A 105 7.33 -6.78 -9.69
C TYR A 105 7.32 -5.30 -9.28
N HIS A 106 8.48 -4.65 -9.18
CA HIS A 106 8.61 -3.23 -8.85
C HIS A 106 8.59 -2.31 -10.09
N VAL A 107 8.51 -2.86 -11.28
CA VAL A 107 8.68 -2.11 -12.54
C VAL A 107 7.51 -2.38 -13.49
N PHE A 108 7.04 -1.36 -14.18
CA PHE A 108 6.16 -1.51 -15.34
C PHE A 108 6.59 -0.64 -16.52
N ARG A 109 6.15 -0.98 -17.73
CA ARG A 109 6.59 -0.36 -19.01
C ARG A 109 5.73 0.84 -19.40
N GLU A 110 5.69 1.84 -18.54
CA GLU A 110 5.12 3.15 -18.84
C GLU A 110 5.92 4.20 -18.07
N ARG A 111 5.94 5.44 -18.55
CA ARG A 111 6.46 6.57 -17.78
C ARG A 111 5.29 7.24 -17.07
N LYS A 112 5.21 7.11 -15.76
CA LYS A 112 4.15 7.68 -14.92
C LYS A 112 4.75 8.56 -13.83
N TYR A 113 4.44 9.83 -13.88
CA TYR A 113 4.68 10.75 -12.77
C TYR A 113 3.52 10.65 -11.77
N ILE A 114 3.72 11.14 -10.56
CA ILE A 114 2.68 11.10 -9.51
C ILE A 114 1.38 11.78 -9.99
N GLY A 115 1.51 12.82 -10.84
CA GLY A 115 0.39 13.51 -11.44
C GLY A 115 -0.47 12.67 -12.38
N ASP A 116 0.11 11.65 -12.99
CA ASP A 116 -0.54 10.81 -14.01
C ASP A 116 -1.39 9.67 -13.43
N PHE A 117 -1.21 9.38 -12.12
CA PHE A 117 -2.06 8.39 -11.48
C PHE A 117 -3.43 8.98 -11.13
N PRO A 118 -4.53 8.31 -11.49
CA PRO A 118 -5.87 8.73 -11.10
C PRO A 118 -6.01 8.80 -9.57
N VAL A 119 -6.75 9.81 -9.08
CA VAL A 119 -7.07 9.94 -7.66
C VAL A 119 -8.16 8.95 -7.30
N GLN A 120 -7.75 7.73 -7.03
CA GLN A 120 -8.61 6.62 -6.60
C GLN A 120 -7.78 5.54 -5.91
N MET A 121 -8.45 4.64 -5.22
CA MET A 121 -7.81 3.45 -4.64
C MET A 121 -7.64 2.35 -5.69
N SER A 122 -6.55 1.58 -5.57
CA SER A 122 -6.30 0.35 -6.31
C SER A 122 -6.32 0.51 -7.85
N ASN A 123 -5.70 1.57 -8.38
CA ASN A 123 -5.37 1.66 -9.80
C ASN A 123 -4.47 0.49 -10.19
N LYS A 124 -4.86 -0.27 -11.19
CA LYS A 124 -4.19 -1.50 -11.58
C LYS A 124 -3.18 -1.28 -12.69
N PHE A 125 -1.97 -1.83 -12.52
CA PHE A 125 -0.90 -1.85 -13.52
C PHE A 125 -0.30 -3.25 -13.64
N VAL A 126 0.11 -3.63 -14.84
CA VAL A 126 0.82 -4.89 -15.07
C VAL A 126 2.32 -4.65 -15.00
N THR A 127 3.00 -5.38 -14.13
CA THR A 127 4.45 -5.25 -13.92
C THR A 127 5.26 -6.07 -14.93
N LEU A 128 6.58 -5.90 -14.92
CA LEU A 128 7.47 -6.75 -15.73
C LEU A 128 7.47 -8.22 -15.33
N SER A 129 7.00 -8.57 -14.13
CA SER A 129 6.78 -9.97 -13.74
C SER A 129 5.50 -10.57 -14.33
N GLY A 130 4.64 -9.77 -14.96
CA GLY A 130 3.32 -10.17 -15.42
C GLY A 130 2.23 -10.10 -14.35
N ALA A 131 2.59 -9.90 -13.09
CA ALA A 131 1.63 -9.78 -12.01
C ALA A 131 1.07 -8.35 -11.88
N GLU A 132 -0.14 -8.23 -11.32
CA GLU A 132 -0.83 -6.97 -11.12
C GLU A 132 -0.29 -6.23 -9.88
N MET A 133 0.00 -4.95 -10.04
CA MET A 133 0.35 -3.98 -9.00
C MET A 133 -0.79 -2.98 -8.83
N TYR A 134 -1.01 -2.52 -7.62
CA TYR A 134 -2.11 -1.62 -7.30
C TYR A 134 -1.57 -0.32 -6.70
N VAL A 135 -1.90 0.80 -7.35
CA VAL A 135 -1.50 2.14 -6.91
C VAL A 135 -2.73 2.87 -6.41
N SER A 136 -2.69 3.31 -5.16
CA SER A 136 -3.74 4.11 -4.54
C SER A 136 -3.27 5.54 -4.38
N VAL A 137 -4.09 6.50 -4.80
CA VAL A 137 -3.80 7.94 -4.72
C VAL A 137 -4.91 8.63 -3.96
N SER A 138 -4.55 9.34 -2.90
CA SER A 138 -5.45 10.24 -2.19
C SER A 138 -5.00 11.69 -2.31
N MET A 139 -5.96 12.58 -2.31
CA MET A 139 -5.70 14.01 -2.19
C MET A 139 -6.19 14.46 -0.81
N MET A 140 -5.32 15.00 0.01
CA MET A 140 -5.77 15.73 1.19
C MET A 140 -6.17 17.12 0.75
N PRO A 141 -7.42 17.58 0.97
CA PRO A 141 -7.77 18.97 0.77
C PRO A 141 -6.90 19.81 1.67
N GLY A 142 -6.33 20.88 1.12
CA GLY A 142 -5.71 21.91 1.92
C GLY A 142 -6.77 22.52 2.85
N SER A 143 -6.39 22.91 4.05
CA SER A 143 -7.23 23.81 4.85
C SER A 143 -7.17 25.21 4.24
N PRO A 144 -8.15 26.11 4.50
CA PRO A 144 -8.08 27.51 4.07
C PRO A 144 -6.79 28.21 4.51
N PHE A 145 -6.08 27.65 5.48
CA PHE A 145 -4.84 28.18 6.06
C PHE A 145 -3.58 27.39 5.68
N SER A 146 -3.69 26.35 4.84
CA SER A 146 -2.57 25.49 4.44
C SER A 146 -2.74 25.05 2.98
N PRO A 147 -2.19 25.78 2.01
CA PRO A 147 -2.00 25.26 0.68
C PRO A 147 -0.68 24.46 0.63
N PRO A 148 -0.53 23.47 -0.23
CA PRO A 148 -1.40 22.95 -1.26
C PRO A 148 -1.79 21.48 -1.04
N ILE A 149 -2.76 21.04 -1.81
CA ILE A 149 -3.20 19.66 -2.01
C ILE A 149 -2.01 18.71 -2.17
N HIS A 150 -1.72 17.95 -1.11
CA HIS A 150 -0.70 16.91 -1.19
C HIS A 150 -1.31 15.61 -1.70
N ARG A 151 -0.77 15.09 -2.80
CA ARG A 151 -1.07 13.73 -3.24
C ARG A 151 -0.26 12.75 -2.40
N ASN A 152 -0.95 11.89 -1.66
CA ASN A 152 -0.35 10.72 -1.05
C ASN A 152 -0.52 9.53 -2.00
N VAL A 153 0.57 8.84 -2.28
CA VAL A 153 0.59 7.70 -3.20
C VAL A 153 1.12 6.48 -2.46
N TYR A 154 0.39 5.40 -2.62
CA TYR A 154 0.73 4.11 -2.02
C TYR A 154 0.70 3.04 -3.10
N VAL A 155 1.65 2.12 -3.03
CA VAL A 155 1.78 1.00 -3.97
C VAL A 155 1.72 -0.30 -3.19
N ASN A 156 0.68 -1.11 -3.40
CA ASN A 156 0.44 -2.32 -2.60
C ASN A 156 0.64 -2.08 -1.09
N GLY A 157 0.10 -0.97 -0.58
CA GLY A 157 0.28 -0.55 0.81
C GLY A 157 1.67 0.00 1.16
N ALA A 158 2.60 0.15 0.22
CA ALA A 158 3.87 0.83 0.46
C ALA A 158 3.74 2.33 0.19
N LEU A 159 4.15 3.16 1.14
CA LEU A 159 4.18 4.61 0.96
C LEU A 159 5.24 5.00 -0.07
N VAL A 160 4.86 5.80 -1.06
CA VAL A 160 5.79 6.53 -1.93
C VAL A 160 6.26 7.78 -1.18
N TYR A 161 7.57 7.96 -1.06
CA TYR A 161 8.12 9.15 -0.41
C TYR A 161 7.69 10.43 -1.13
N LYS A 162 7.69 11.53 -0.39
CA LYS A 162 7.41 12.86 -0.91
C LYS A 162 8.69 13.57 -1.37
N GLU A 163 8.52 14.72 -2.01
CA GLU A 163 9.60 15.63 -2.39
C GLU A 163 10.63 14.98 -3.34
N ASN A 164 11.92 15.13 -3.05
CA ASN A 164 13.01 14.74 -3.92
C ASN A 164 13.17 13.21 -4.15
N LYS A 165 12.31 12.40 -3.54
CA LYS A 165 12.34 10.93 -3.65
C LYS A 165 11.24 10.36 -4.56
N ARG A 166 10.51 11.21 -5.29
CA ARG A 166 9.52 10.79 -6.28
C ARG A 166 9.63 11.68 -7.53
N ASP A 167 9.00 11.25 -8.62
CA ASP A 167 9.07 11.95 -9.91
C ASP A 167 10.50 12.19 -10.39
N ILE A 168 11.42 11.27 -10.05
CA ILE A 168 12.82 11.37 -10.47
C ILE A 168 12.89 11.02 -11.94
N ALA A 169 12.93 12.04 -12.79
CA ALA A 169 12.94 11.91 -14.24
C ALA A 169 14.32 11.46 -14.75
N LEU A 170 14.33 10.43 -15.60
CA LEU A 170 15.52 9.81 -16.16
C LEU A 170 15.35 9.63 -17.67
N ALA A 171 16.45 9.41 -18.41
CA ALA A 171 16.42 9.29 -19.85
C ALA A 171 15.39 8.28 -20.36
N ASN A 172 15.31 7.12 -19.73
CA ASN A 172 14.44 6.01 -20.16
C ASN A 172 13.31 5.68 -19.17
N GLY A 173 13.03 6.55 -18.18
CA GLY A 173 11.97 6.26 -17.22
C GLY A 173 11.82 7.28 -16.11
N VAL A 174 11.11 6.88 -15.07
CA VAL A 174 10.91 7.64 -13.84
C VAL A 174 11.08 6.71 -12.63
N VAL A 175 11.61 7.23 -11.54
CA VAL A 175 11.78 6.49 -10.28
C VAL A 175 10.99 7.16 -9.16
N HIS A 176 10.31 6.34 -8.37
CA HIS A 176 9.67 6.72 -7.13
C HIS A 176 10.23 5.84 -6.00
N VAL A 177 10.80 6.44 -4.98
CA VAL A 177 11.30 5.69 -3.82
C VAL A 177 10.16 5.31 -2.90
N ILE A 178 10.15 4.07 -2.42
CA ILE A 178 9.13 3.51 -1.55
C ILE A 178 9.70 2.99 -0.24
N ARG A 179 8.85 2.96 0.81
CA ARG A 179 9.25 2.63 2.19
C ARG A 179 9.30 1.15 2.52
N LYS A 180 8.76 0.29 1.67
CA LYS A 180 8.87 -1.17 1.82
C LYS A 180 8.95 -1.85 0.47
N PRO A 181 9.69 -2.96 0.33
CA PRO A 181 9.67 -3.76 -0.87
C PRO A 181 8.29 -4.35 -1.12
N LEU A 182 7.89 -4.39 -2.38
CA LEU A 182 6.63 -4.99 -2.79
C LEU A 182 6.74 -6.51 -2.80
N LYS A 183 5.69 -7.16 -2.34
CA LYS A 183 5.60 -8.63 -2.32
C LYS A 183 4.38 -9.07 -3.12
N TYR A 184 4.60 -10.09 -3.94
CA TYR A 184 3.54 -10.80 -4.63
C TYR A 184 3.74 -12.30 -4.45
N TYR A 185 2.68 -12.98 -4.13
CA TYR A 185 2.66 -14.44 -3.97
C TYR A 185 1.79 -15.02 -5.10
N PRO A 186 2.37 -15.81 -6.03
CA PRO A 186 1.63 -16.39 -7.15
C PRO A 186 0.74 -17.58 -6.70
N GLN A 187 0.07 -17.41 -5.59
CA GLN A 187 -0.78 -18.36 -4.91
C GLN A 187 -2.16 -17.77 -4.69
N THR A 188 -3.17 -18.59 -4.57
CA THR A 188 -4.49 -18.21 -4.09
C THR A 188 -4.45 -17.93 -2.58
N ILE A 189 -5.51 -17.28 -2.06
CA ILE A 189 -5.66 -17.10 -0.60
C ILE A 189 -5.61 -18.43 0.13
N GLN A 190 -6.27 -19.46 -0.40
CA GLN A 190 -6.28 -20.79 0.24
C GLN A 190 -4.86 -21.38 0.33
N GLU A 191 -4.10 -21.36 -0.76
CA GLU A 191 -2.73 -21.85 -0.80
C GLU A 191 -1.82 -21.06 0.14
N PHE A 192 -1.95 -19.74 0.15
CA PHE A 192 -1.19 -18.87 1.05
C PHE A 192 -1.49 -19.17 2.52
N LEU A 193 -2.77 -19.24 2.90
CA LEU A 193 -3.17 -19.55 4.28
C LEU A 193 -2.73 -20.95 4.71
N GLN A 194 -2.81 -21.90 3.80
CA GLN A 194 -2.44 -23.30 4.09
C GLN A 194 -0.93 -23.50 4.23
N ALA A 195 -0.12 -22.74 3.49
CA ALA A 195 1.34 -22.79 3.56
C ALA A 195 1.90 -22.15 4.86
N ASP A 196 1.14 -21.29 5.51
CA ASP A 196 1.57 -20.58 6.73
C ASP A 196 1.18 -21.34 7.99
N THR A 197 2.17 -22.00 8.62
CA THR A 197 1.96 -22.78 9.86
C THR A 197 1.49 -21.94 11.05
N SER A 198 1.64 -20.61 11.01
CA SER A 198 1.12 -19.70 12.03
C SER A 198 -0.38 -19.47 11.92
N LEU A 199 -1.05 -19.91 10.85
CA LEU A 199 -2.46 -19.67 10.55
C LEU A 199 -3.33 -20.95 10.59
N THR A 200 -2.79 -22.07 11.06
CA THR A 200 -3.47 -23.39 11.02
C THR A 200 -4.80 -23.41 11.76
N LEU A 201 -4.93 -22.68 12.89
CA LEU A 201 -6.20 -22.58 13.63
C LEU A 201 -7.23 -21.72 12.88
N PHE A 202 -6.80 -20.70 12.17
CA PHE A 202 -7.69 -19.91 11.32
C PHE A 202 -8.21 -20.75 10.14
N VAL A 203 -7.32 -21.50 9.48
CA VAL A 203 -7.72 -22.43 8.42
C VAL A 203 -8.72 -23.48 8.94
N ALA A 204 -8.48 -24.06 10.12
CA ALA A 204 -9.40 -25.00 10.74
C ALA A 204 -10.77 -24.36 11.01
N ALA A 205 -10.79 -23.12 11.51
CA ALA A 205 -12.03 -22.38 11.76
C ALA A 205 -12.79 -22.06 10.46
N LEU A 206 -12.10 -21.62 9.40
CA LEU A 206 -12.72 -21.38 8.10
C LEU A 206 -13.37 -22.64 7.53
N LYS A 207 -12.69 -23.82 7.65
CA LYS A 207 -13.25 -25.11 7.22
C LYS A 207 -14.45 -25.51 8.06
N GLN A 208 -14.35 -25.39 9.39
CA GLN A 208 -15.45 -25.73 10.31
C GLN A 208 -16.71 -24.90 10.04
N PHE A 209 -16.53 -23.61 9.76
CA PHE A 209 -17.64 -22.68 9.48
C PHE A 209 -18.03 -22.64 7.99
N LYS A 210 -17.52 -23.55 7.16
CA LYS A 210 -17.85 -23.70 5.72
C LYS A 210 -17.58 -22.45 4.87
N LEU A 211 -16.58 -21.66 5.24
CA LEU A 211 -16.14 -20.47 4.48
C LEU A 211 -14.93 -20.76 3.60
N TRP A 212 -14.27 -21.89 3.83
CA TRP A 212 -13.02 -22.24 3.15
C TRP A 212 -13.15 -22.31 1.63
N ASP A 213 -14.15 -23.03 1.14
CA ASP A 213 -14.31 -23.29 -0.30
C ASP A 213 -14.63 -22.01 -1.08
N GLY A 214 -15.33 -21.06 -0.47
CA GLY A 214 -15.62 -19.76 -1.06
C GLY A 214 -14.38 -18.94 -1.39
N LEU A 215 -13.26 -19.14 -0.68
CA LEU A 215 -12.02 -18.42 -0.91
C LEU A 215 -11.25 -18.90 -2.16
N SER A 216 -11.71 -19.95 -2.85
CA SER A 216 -11.20 -20.37 -4.16
C SER A 216 -11.72 -19.52 -5.31
N ALA A 217 -12.78 -18.73 -5.10
CA ALA A 217 -13.35 -17.89 -6.12
C ALA A 217 -12.37 -16.80 -6.60
N LYS A 218 -12.68 -16.21 -7.76
CA LYS A 218 -11.81 -15.22 -8.42
C LYS A 218 -11.49 -13.98 -7.54
N GLY A 219 -12.36 -13.65 -6.58
CA GLY A 219 -12.23 -12.44 -5.77
C GLY A 219 -12.52 -11.14 -6.53
N PRO A 220 -11.94 -9.99 -6.11
CA PRO A 220 -10.88 -9.89 -5.11
C PRO A 220 -11.37 -9.97 -3.66
N PHE A 221 -10.66 -10.73 -2.85
CA PHE A 221 -10.89 -10.81 -1.42
C PHE A 221 -9.92 -9.94 -0.63
N THR A 222 -10.34 -9.52 0.56
CA THR A 222 -9.45 -9.05 1.62
C THR A 222 -9.66 -9.93 2.84
N VAL A 223 -8.60 -10.56 3.31
CA VAL A 223 -8.64 -11.47 4.44
C VAL A 223 -7.83 -10.93 5.61
N PHE A 224 -8.46 -10.89 6.77
CA PHE A 224 -7.80 -10.59 8.05
C PHE A 224 -7.60 -11.90 8.79
N ALA A 225 -6.38 -12.42 8.79
CA ALA A 225 -6.06 -13.76 9.29
C ALA A 225 -5.46 -13.70 10.69
N PRO A 226 -6.24 -14.01 11.75
CA PRO A 226 -5.71 -14.12 13.11
C PRO A 226 -4.70 -15.28 13.19
N ASP A 227 -3.56 -15.01 13.84
CA ASP A 227 -2.56 -16.04 14.05
C ASP A 227 -2.99 -17.07 15.10
N ASN A 228 -2.25 -18.18 15.18
CA ASN A 228 -2.56 -19.24 16.14
C ASN A 228 -2.52 -18.75 17.59
N LYS A 229 -1.75 -17.70 17.91
CA LYS A 229 -1.68 -17.11 19.24
C LYS A 229 -3.00 -16.41 19.59
N ALA A 230 -3.60 -15.70 18.64
CA ALA A 230 -4.89 -15.05 18.81
C ALA A 230 -5.98 -16.05 19.24
N PHE A 231 -6.01 -17.22 18.60
CA PHE A 231 -6.93 -18.30 18.96
C PHE A 231 -6.63 -18.87 20.35
N ARG A 232 -5.36 -19.16 20.62
CA ARG A 232 -4.95 -19.73 21.94
C ARG A 232 -5.23 -18.78 23.09
N ASN A 233 -5.12 -17.48 22.90
CA ASN A 233 -5.47 -16.46 23.90
C ASN A 233 -6.95 -16.57 24.31
N GLN A 234 -7.82 -17.04 23.41
CA GLN A 234 -9.23 -17.30 23.65
C GLN A 234 -9.51 -18.76 24.04
N ARG A 235 -8.46 -19.55 24.38
CA ARG A 235 -8.52 -20.96 24.73
C ARG A 235 -9.11 -21.83 23.60
N LEU A 236 -8.92 -21.43 22.35
CA LEU A 236 -9.34 -22.17 21.18
C LEU A 236 -8.17 -23.02 20.66
N THR A 237 -8.43 -24.31 20.54
CA THR A 237 -7.52 -25.32 20.00
C THR A 237 -8.13 -25.93 18.74
N ALA A 238 -7.36 -26.67 17.96
CA ALA A 238 -7.88 -27.38 16.78
C ALA A 238 -9.04 -28.34 17.16
N ASP A 239 -8.89 -29.03 18.28
CA ASP A 239 -9.91 -29.95 18.80
C ASP A 239 -11.17 -29.21 19.24
N SER A 240 -11.04 -28.08 19.97
CA SER A 240 -12.22 -27.28 20.35
C SER A 240 -12.93 -26.65 19.15
N ILE A 241 -12.18 -26.21 18.13
CA ILE A 241 -12.74 -25.67 16.89
C ILE A 241 -13.50 -26.73 16.11
N SER A 242 -12.95 -27.96 15.98
CA SER A 242 -13.60 -29.04 15.24
C SER A 242 -14.92 -29.50 15.84
N ARG A 243 -15.12 -29.27 17.16
CA ARG A 243 -16.37 -29.58 17.87
C ARG A 243 -17.39 -28.47 17.88
N MET A 244 -17.06 -27.31 17.29
CA MET A 244 -18.02 -26.19 17.21
C MET A 244 -19.13 -26.54 16.21
N ASP A 245 -20.38 -26.41 16.64
CA ASP A 245 -21.52 -26.41 15.73
C ASP A 245 -21.69 -25.01 15.13
N PRO A 246 -21.44 -24.79 13.84
CA PRO A 246 -21.62 -23.48 13.20
C PRO A 246 -23.02 -22.90 13.37
N ALA A 247 -24.05 -23.78 13.48
CA ALA A 247 -25.43 -23.34 13.65
C ALA A 247 -25.69 -22.70 15.03
N ALA A 248 -24.87 -23.02 16.03
CA ALA A 248 -24.91 -22.42 17.36
C ALA A 248 -24.30 -21.03 17.45
N PHE A 249 -23.65 -20.56 16.36
CA PHE A 249 -23.00 -19.25 16.30
C PHE A 249 -23.70 -18.33 15.31
N LYS A 250 -23.55 -17.03 15.52
CA LYS A 250 -23.96 -16.02 14.55
C LYS A 250 -23.03 -16.04 13.34
N PRO A 251 -23.54 -15.91 12.10
CA PRO A 251 -22.71 -15.97 10.88
C PRO A 251 -21.49 -15.05 10.90
N ILE A 252 -21.62 -13.87 11.53
CA ILE A 252 -20.56 -12.87 11.66
C ILE A 252 -19.31 -13.40 12.37
N ALA A 253 -19.43 -14.46 13.18
CA ALA A 253 -18.33 -15.01 13.97
C ALA A 253 -17.06 -15.28 13.14
N MET A 254 -17.25 -15.71 11.90
CA MET A 254 -16.15 -15.99 10.99
C MET A 254 -16.17 -15.15 9.72
N SER A 255 -17.35 -14.74 9.24
CA SER A 255 -17.44 -13.94 7.99
C SER A 255 -16.80 -12.56 8.12
N ILE A 256 -16.62 -12.04 9.33
CA ILE A 256 -15.93 -10.76 9.58
C ILE A 256 -14.45 -10.78 9.10
N TYR A 257 -13.83 -11.96 9.04
CA TYR A 257 -12.43 -12.10 8.67
C TYR A 257 -12.20 -12.21 7.15
N THR A 258 -13.28 -12.39 6.39
CA THR A 258 -13.21 -12.59 4.94
C THR A 258 -14.18 -11.66 4.25
N THR A 259 -13.67 -10.71 3.50
CA THR A 259 -14.51 -9.79 2.74
C THR A 259 -14.32 -10.01 1.26
N GLU A 260 -15.41 -10.12 0.54
CA GLU A 260 -15.41 -10.02 -0.91
C GLU A 260 -15.77 -8.59 -1.30
N HIS A 261 -14.80 -7.83 -1.77
CA HIS A 261 -15.05 -6.55 -2.41
C HIS A 261 -15.12 -6.75 -3.91
N LYS A 262 -16.27 -6.50 -4.51
CA LYS A 262 -16.52 -6.72 -5.95
C LYS A 262 -15.55 -5.98 -6.87
N ILE A 263 -14.83 -4.98 -6.37
CA ILE A 263 -14.11 -4.05 -7.21
C ILE A 263 -12.62 -3.91 -6.85
N ARG A 264 -12.21 -4.19 -5.60
CA ARG A 264 -10.85 -3.84 -5.16
C ARG A 264 -10.32 -4.67 -4.00
N ARG A 265 -9.00 -4.74 -3.91
CA ARG A 265 -8.25 -5.17 -2.73
C ARG A 265 -8.11 -3.98 -1.78
N ILE A 266 -8.15 -4.23 -0.48
CA ILE A 266 -7.99 -3.19 0.54
C ILE A 266 -6.62 -3.37 1.18
N PHE A 267 -5.74 -2.42 0.95
CA PHE A 267 -4.40 -2.38 1.54
C PHE A 267 -4.42 -1.67 2.89
N SER A 268 -3.42 -1.93 3.73
CA SER A 268 -3.31 -1.33 5.06
C SER A 268 -3.30 0.21 5.02
N THR A 269 -2.74 0.79 3.98
CA THR A 269 -2.66 2.24 3.78
C THR A 269 -3.90 2.84 3.12
N ASP A 270 -4.76 2.04 2.50
CA ASP A 270 -6.06 2.50 2.01
C ASP A 270 -6.95 2.97 3.18
N TRP A 271 -6.66 2.49 4.38
CA TRP A 271 -7.34 2.86 5.61
C TRP A 271 -7.19 4.35 5.95
N GLN A 272 -6.03 4.95 5.66
CA GLN A 272 -5.86 6.40 5.81
C GLN A 272 -6.68 7.19 4.78
N GLN A 273 -6.85 6.64 3.61
CA GLN A 273 -7.54 7.29 2.51
C GLN A 273 -9.05 7.25 2.69
N ILE A 274 -9.55 6.15 3.23
CA ILE A 274 -10.96 5.97 3.56
C ILE A 274 -11.42 7.02 4.58
N ASN A 275 -10.60 7.32 5.59
CA ASN A 275 -10.94 8.32 6.63
C ASN A 275 -10.79 9.78 6.16
N GLY A 276 -10.19 10.03 5.02
CA GLY A 276 -9.74 11.37 4.66
C GLY A 276 -10.54 12.11 3.60
N ASN A 277 -11.16 11.50 2.56
CA ASN A 277 -11.75 12.29 1.47
C ASN A 277 -12.48 11.55 0.35
N PHE A 278 -12.67 10.26 0.43
CA PHE A 278 -13.57 9.61 -0.52
C PHE A 278 -14.97 9.62 0.09
N GLY A 279 -15.89 10.33 -0.52
CA GLY A 279 -17.25 10.64 -0.07
C GLY A 279 -17.83 9.62 0.92
N THR A 280 -18.49 10.11 1.88
CA THR A 280 -18.97 9.54 3.15
C THR A 280 -19.56 8.11 3.16
N ASN A 281 -19.68 7.44 2.01
CA ASN A 281 -20.24 6.10 1.90
C ASN A 281 -19.21 4.96 1.84
N ASP A 282 -17.91 5.26 1.61
CA ASP A 282 -16.85 4.25 1.49
C ASP A 282 -15.92 4.20 2.72
N THR A 283 -16.27 4.94 3.77
CA THR A 283 -15.41 5.16 4.95
C THR A 283 -15.19 3.89 5.77
N PHE A 284 -15.95 2.84 5.50
CA PHE A 284 -15.97 1.65 6.33
C PHE A 284 -16.07 0.40 5.47
N ILE A 285 -15.29 -0.60 5.81
CA ILE A 285 -15.49 -1.95 5.28
C ILE A 285 -16.80 -2.45 5.88
N GLN A 286 -17.90 -2.28 5.16
CA GLN A 286 -19.18 -2.86 5.58
C GLN A 286 -19.11 -4.37 5.39
N LEU A 287 -18.99 -5.05 6.49
CA LEU A 287 -19.25 -6.48 6.56
C LEU A 287 -20.65 -6.63 7.16
N THR A 288 -21.46 -7.48 6.57
CA THR A 288 -22.84 -7.77 6.96
C THR A 288 -23.16 -7.47 8.45
N GLY A 289 -23.56 -6.22 8.75
CA GLY A 289 -23.92 -5.77 10.09
C GLY A 289 -22.79 -5.21 10.97
N PHE A 290 -21.57 -5.06 10.46
CA PHE A 290 -20.46 -4.42 11.18
C PHE A 290 -19.69 -3.47 10.27
N ILE A 291 -19.23 -2.41 10.87
CA ILE A 291 -18.31 -1.46 10.28
C ILE A 291 -16.93 -1.76 10.86
N MET A 292 -15.99 -2.12 9.99
CA MET A 292 -14.59 -2.23 10.36
C MET A 292 -13.94 -0.85 10.21
N GLN A 293 -13.47 -0.28 11.30
CA GLN A 293 -12.69 0.93 11.24
C GLN A 293 -11.21 0.58 11.27
N PRO A 294 -10.52 0.70 10.16
CA PRO A 294 -9.09 0.55 10.14
C PRO A 294 -8.44 1.85 10.65
N PHE A 295 -7.45 1.69 11.51
CA PHE A 295 -6.59 2.77 11.97
C PHE A 295 -5.19 2.49 11.49
N TYR A 296 -4.56 3.51 10.95
CA TYR A 296 -3.14 3.51 10.64
C TYR A 296 -2.49 4.63 11.44
N GLU A 297 -1.50 4.28 12.21
CA GLU A 297 -0.72 5.23 12.97
C GLU A 297 0.72 5.23 12.47
N TYR A 298 1.18 6.37 12.05
CA TYR A 298 2.58 6.61 11.72
C TYR A 298 3.24 7.39 12.82
N ASN A 299 4.19 6.77 13.48
CA ASN A 299 5.02 7.44 14.47
C ASN A 299 6.26 8.01 13.77
N SER A 300 6.30 9.34 13.59
CA SER A 300 7.39 10.05 12.94
C SER A 300 8.71 10.01 13.74
N TYR A 301 8.65 9.78 15.05
CA TYR A 301 9.85 9.69 15.89
C TYR A 301 10.57 8.35 15.73
N ASN A 302 9.81 7.26 15.61
CA ASN A 302 10.37 5.91 15.54
C ASN A 302 10.31 5.33 14.13
N LEU A 303 9.78 6.06 13.16
CA LEU A 303 9.53 5.59 11.79
C LEU A 303 8.72 4.28 11.74
N THR A 304 7.88 4.04 12.76
CA THR A 304 7.07 2.83 12.86
C THR A 304 5.69 3.06 12.29
N GLU A 305 5.22 2.08 11.55
CA GLU A 305 3.86 2.03 11.01
C GLU A 305 3.08 0.97 11.78
N THR A 306 1.94 1.36 12.33
CA THR A 306 1.06 0.41 13.00
C THR A 306 -0.32 0.48 12.39
N ALA A 307 -0.80 -0.65 11.92
CA ALA A 307 -2.14 -0.79 11.39
C ALA A 307 -3.01 -1.54 12.41
N TYR A 308 -4.15 -0.96 12.73
CA TYR A 308 -5.13 -1.52 13.67
C TYR A 308 -6.45 -1.76 12.96
N LEU A 309 -7.14 -2.80 13.35
CA LEU A 309 -8.53 -3.07 12.98
C LEU A 309 -9.40 -3.02 14.22
N LYS A 310 -10.37 -2.11 14.21
CA LYS A 310 -11.41 -2.06 15.23
C LYS A 310 -12.77 -2.35 14.61
N PRO A 311 -13.51 -3.36 15.07
CA PRO A 311 -14.89 -3.48 14.71
C PRO A 311 -15.71 -2.37 15.41
N MET A 312 -16.59 -1.71 14.66
CA MET A 312 -17.52 -0.71 15.15
C MET A 312 -18.96 -1.15 14.91
N THR A 313 -19.87 -0.69 15.75
CA THR A 313 -21.30 -0.91 15.50
C THR A 313 -21.78 0.00 14.36
N PRO A 314 -22.87 -0.38 13.63
CA PRO A 314 -23.43 0.44 12.55
C PRO A 314 -23.84 1.86 12.98
N GLU A 315 -24.04 2.09 14.26
CA GLU A 315 -24.44 3.38 14.83
C GLU A 315 -23.28 4.33 15.11
N GLY A 316 -22.04 3.97 14.67
CA GLY A 316 -20.88 4.87 14.73
C GLY A 316 -20.28 5.09 16.12
N GLY A 317 -20.80 4.43 17.13
CA GLY A 317 -20.24 4.45 18.48
C GLY A 317 -19.20 3.33 18.67
N ALA A 318 -18.14 3.56 19.40
CA ALA A 318 -17.38 2.49 20.03
C ALA A 318 -18.33 1.82 21.03
N GLY A 319 -19.21 0.94 20.50
CA GLY A 319 -20.42 0.53 21.17
C GLY A 319 -20.17 -0.34 22.38
N THR A 320 -20.45 0.21 23.55
CA THR A 320 -20.61 -0.53 24.79
C THR A 320 -21.92 -1.32 24.82
N ASN A 321 -22.85 -1.10 23.88
CA ASN A 321 -24.23 -1.60 23.92
C ASN A 321 -24.66 -2.47 22.73
N GLY A 322 -23.73 -2.89 21.87
CA GLY A 322 -24.05 -3.85 20.80
C GLY A 322 -24.20 -5.27 21.35
N PRO A 323 -24.91 -6.16 20.62
CA PRO A 323 -25.14 -7.54 21.07
C PRO A 323 -23.87 -8.41 21.05
N TYR A 324 -22.69 -7.83 20.79
CA TYR A 324 -21.43 -8.56 20.65
C TYR A 324 -20.32 -7.90 21.46
N THR A 325 -19.49 -8.72 22.10
CA THR A 325 -18.24 -8.22 22.69
C THR A 325 -17.19 -8.10 21.61
N ILE A 326 -16.79 -6.88 21.35
CA ILE A 326 -15.83 -6.47 20.35
C ILE A 326 -14.46 -6.34 21.00
N ASN A 327 -13.41 -6.62 20.26
CA ASN A 327 -12.07 -6.28 20.68
C ASN A 327 -11.83 -4.76 20.56
N TYR A 328 -12.11 -4.01 21.64
CA TYR A 328 -11.96 -2.55 21.66
C TYR A 328 -10.51 -2.07 21.49
N LYS A 329 -9.54 -2.89 21.86
CA LYS A 329 -8.12 -2.55 21.70
C LYS A 329 -7.69 -2.63 20.25
N GLY A 330 -8.50 -3.28 19.41
CA GLY A 330 -8.14 -3.59 18.03
C GLY A 330 -7.09 -4.69 17.96
N SER A 331 -6.86 -5.16 16.75
CA SER A 331 -5.83 -6.15 16.46
C SER A 331 -4.73 -5.50 15.66
N ILE A 332 -3.48 -5.65 16.10
CA ILE A 332 -2.32 -5.14 15.38
C ILE A 332 -2.08 -6.07 14.19
N ALA A 333 -1.94 -5.49 13.02
CA ALA A 333 -1.56 -6.24 11.83
C ALA A 333 -0.04 -6.50 11.83
N LYS A 334 0.33 -7.75 12.04
CA LYS A 334 1.72 -8.23 11.96
C LYS A 334 1.94 -8.92 10.61
N GLY A 335 2.31 -8.17 9.61
CA GLY A 335 2.41 -8.66 8.25
C GLY A 335 1.18 -8.31 7.45
N THR A 336 1.21 -7.09 6.91
CA THR A 336 0.16 -6.54 6.05
C THR A 336 0.47 -6.75 4.58
N ASP A 337 -0.57 -6.61 3.77
CA ASP A 337 -0.44 -6.40 2.33
C ASP A 337 0.22 -7.58 1.59
N HIS A 338 -0.08 -8.81 2.02
CA HIS A 338 0.33 -10.00 1.27
C HIS A 338 -0.57 -10.14 0.04
N VAL A 339 -0.09 -9.64 -1.10
CA VAL A 339 -0.82 -9.70 -2.38
C VAL A 339 -0.74 -11.12 -2.93
N VAL A 340 -1.89 -11.71 -3.16
CA VAL A 340 -2.05 -13.04 -3.77
C VAL A 340 -2.89 -12.93 -5.04
N THR A 341 -3.01 -13.99 -5.83
CA THR A 341 -3.68 -13.96 -7.13
C THR A 341 -5.13 -13.48 -7.06
N ASN A 342 -5.87 -13.90 -6.05
CA ASN A 342 -7.29 -13.57 -5.91
C ASN A 342 -7.62 -12.64 -4.72
N GLY A 343 -6.62 -11.98 -4.12
CA GLY A 343 -6.88 -11.06 -3.01
C GLY A 343 -5.66 -10.49 -2.33
N VAL A 344 -5.87 -10.04 -1.10
CA VAL A 344 -4.82 -9.59 -0.18
C VAL A 344 -5.08 -10.17 1.20
N VAL A 345 -4.02 -10.57 1.90
CA VAL A 345 -4.08 -11.11 3.26
C VAL A 345 -3.33 -10.20 4.22
N HIS A 346 -3.97 -9.89 5.34
CA HIS A 346 -3.35 -9.21 6.49
C HIS A 346 -3.35 -10.15 7.68
N LYS A 347 -2.18 -10.43 8.24
CA LYS A 347 -2.11 -11.19 9.49
C LYS A 347 -2.38 -10.28 10.67
N ILE A 348 -3.21 -10.72 11.61
CA ILE A 348 -3.56 -9.98 12.81
C ILE A 348 -3.26 -10.80 14.06
N ASP A 349 -3.00 -10.13 15.19
CA ASP A 349 -2.49 -10.76 16.41
C ASP A 349 -3.55 -11.01 17.47
N ASP A 350 -4.81 -10.65 17.23
CA ASP A 350 -5.93 -10.96 18.11
C ASP A 350 -7.23 -11.20 17.32
N LEU A 351 -8.22 -11.79 17.97
CA LEU A 351 -9.55 -11.96 17.38
C LEU A 351 -10.31 -10.63 17.37
N LEU A 352 -11.03 -10.37 16.28
CA LEU A 352 -11.88 -9.18 16.16
C LEU A 352 -13.15 -9.29 16.99
N LEU A 353 -13.72 -10.49 17.09
CA LEU A 353 -14.90 -10.81 17.88
C LEU A 353 -14.59 -12.01 18.77
N TYR A 354 -15.04 -11.95 20.04
CA TYR A 354 -14.79 -13.04 20.98
C TYR A 354 -15.88 -14.10 20.91
N PRO A 355 -15.54 -15.38 20.68
CA PRO A 355 -16.52 -16.45 20.42
C PRO A 355 -17.56 -16.65 21.49
N ARG A 356 -17.23 -16.35 22.75
CA ARG A 356 -18.16 -16.52 23.89
C ARG A 356 -19.45 -15.71 23.76
N THR A 357 -19.38 -14.58 23.06
CA THR A 357 -20.51 -13.65 22.90
C THR A 357 -21.22 -13.81 21.55
N LEU A 358 -20.74 -14.75 20.73
CA LEU A 358 -21.29 -14.99 19.40
C LEU A 358 -22.21 -16.21 19.32
N ARG A 359 -22.41 -16.91 20.44
CA ARG A 359 -23.42 -17.96 20.51
C ARG A 359 -24.81 -17.35 20.39
N LYS A 360 -25.69 -18.10 19.69
CA LYS A 360 -27.12 -17.76 19.59
C LYS A 360 -27.83 -18.02 20.91
#